data_d267b46ce8eb74590a4bac542882fac1
#
_entry.id   d267b46ce8eb74590a4bac542882fac1
#
_cell.length_a   1.000
_cell.length_b   1.000
_cell.length_c   1.000
_cell.angle_alpha   90.00
_cell.angle_beta   90.00
_cell.angle_gamma   90.00
#
_symmetry.space_group_name_H-M   'P 1'
#
loop_
_entity.id
_entity.type
_entity.pdbx_description
1 polymer ?
#
loop_
_entity_poly.entity_id
_entity_poly.type
_entity_poly.pdbx_seq_one_letter_code
_entity_poly.pdbx_strand_id
1 'polypeptide(L)'
;MIRLALILAAFALPIPAWADGTLPPAPLANTQLPDPRQEAAAKALMETIRCLVCQGQSIADSDADLAGDMRALVRQRIAAGEPPAAIRAWLIGRYGNWVSYRPPL
;
A
#
# COMPACT_ATOMS: atom_id res chain seq x y z
N MET A 1 55.02 -16.21 39.20
CA MET A 1 54.04 -15.32 39.78
C MET A 1 53.09 -14.96 38.64
N ILE A 2 52.23 -15.83 38.38
CA ILE A 2 50.84 -15.99 38.77
C ILE A 2 50.00 -14.84 38.25
N ARG A 3 49.37 -15.19 37.11
CA ARG A 3 47.93 -15.05 36.89
C ARG A 3 47.39 -13.64 36.75
N LEU A 4 47.18 -13.26 35.52
CA LEU A 4 45.94 -12.62 35.17
C LEU A 4 45.59 -13.01 33.72
N ALA A 5 45.13 -14.23 33.56
CA ALA A 5 44.37 -14.65 32.38
C ALA A 5 42.99 -14.03 32.56
N LEU A 6 42.79 -12.83 32.14
CA LEU A 6 41.49 -12.21 32.02
C LEU A 6 40.85 -12.74 30.75
N ILE A 7 39.97 -13.65 30.97
CA ILE A 7 39.02 -14.21 30.01
C ILE A 7 38.17 -13.08 29.49
N LEU A 8 38.50 -12.58 28.32
CA LEU A 8 37.60 -11.75 27.53
C LEU A 8 36.61 -12.69 26.85
N ALA A 9 35.59 -13.09 27.60
CA ALA A 9 34.42 -13.71 27.00
C ALA A 9 33.74 -12.64 26.11
N ALA A 10 34.07 -12.65 24.83
CA ALA A 10 33.36 -11.91 23.84
C ALA A 10 31.91 -12.39 23.82
N PHE A 11 31.04 -11.64 24.43
CA PHE A 11 29.62 -11.83 24.36
C PHE A 11 29.20 -11.45 22.94
N ALA A 12 29.31 -12.40 22.01
CA ALA A 12 28.75 -12.29 20.68
C ALA A 12 27.22 -12.44 20.82
N LEU A 13 26.57 -11.31 21.11
CA LEU A 13 25.12 -11.23 20.98
C LEU A 13 24.79 -11.38 19.49
N PRO A 14 23.96 -12.36 19.10
CA PRO A 14 23.46 -12.39 17.75
C PRO A 14 22.60 -11.14 17.55
N ILE A 15 23.08 -10.24 16.74
CA ILE A 15 22.26 -9.14 16.25
C ILE A 15 21.19 -9.79 15.38
N PRO A 16 19.89 -9.71 15.72
CA PRO A 16 18.88 -10.15 14.80
C PRO A 16 19.04 -9.32 13.52
N ALA A 17 19.40 -9.99 12.45
CA ALA A 17 19.27 -9.39 11.12
C ALA A 17 17.78 -9.14 10.93
N TRP A 18 17.38 -7.89 11.07
CA TRP A 18 16.07 -7.44 10.64
C TRP A 18 16.10 -7.56 9.12
N ALA A 19 15.67 -8.71 8.64
CA ALA A 19 15.52 -8.97 7.24
C ALA A 19 14.63 -7.89 6.65
N ASP A 20 15.06 -7.41 5.51
CA ASP A 20 14.43 -6.44 4.62
C ASP A 20 13.00 -6.10 4.98
N GLY A 21 12.77 -4.85 5.41
CA GLY A 21 11.48 -4.37 5.89
C GLY A 21 10.41 -4.24 4.82
N THR A 22 10.31 -5.21 3.92
CA THR A 22 9.17 -5.34 3.03
C THR A 22 8.03 -5.97 3.82
N LEU A 23 7.15 -5.12 4.33
CA LEU A 23 5.88 -5.60 4.85
C LEU A 23 5.13 -6.35 3.73
N PRO A 24 4.42 -7.41 4.08
CA PRO A 24 3.56 -8.08 3.09
C PRO A 24 2.54 -7.07 2.54
N PRO A 25 2.12 -7.23 1.28
CA PRO A 25 1.09 -6.38 0.70
C PRO A 25 -0.15 -6.32 1.58
N ALA A 26 -0.81 -5.17 1.63
CA ALA A 26 -2.07 -5.03 2.34
C ALA A 26 -3.10 -6.05 1.81
N PRO A 27 -3.97 -6.59 2.66
CA PRO A 27 -5.09 -7.40 2.20
C PRO A 27 -5.87 -6.67 1.10
N LEU A 28 -6.28 -7.35 0.06
CA LEU A 28 -6.96 -6.81 -1.11
C LEU A 28 -6.10 -5.93 -2.04
N ALA A 29 -4.83 -5.72 -1.75
CA ALA A 29 -3.94 -4.99 -2.67
C ALA A 29 -3.86 -5.68 -4.05
N ASN A 30 -3.77 -7.01 -4.04
CA ASN A 30 -3.61 -7.84 -5.24
C ASN A 30 -4.67 -8.94 -5.33
N THR A 31 -5.72 -8.87 -4.53
CA THR A 31 -6.80 -9.85 -4.49
C THR A 31 -8.11 -9.17 -4.87
N GLN A 32 -8.79 -9.74 -5.85
CA GLN A 32 -10.09 -9.26 -6.31
C GLN A 32 -11.17 -9.48 -5.25
N LEU A 33 -12.18 -8.59 -5.26
CA LEU A 33 -13.36 -8.78 -4.41
C LEU A 33 -14.17 -9.99 -4.90
N PRO A 34 -14.83 -10.72 -3.97
CA PRO A 34 -15.67 -11.88 -4.34
C PRO A 34 -16.85 -11.51 -5.24
N ASP A 35 -17.45 -10.32 -5.05
CA ASP A 35 -18.54 -9.83 -5.88
C ASP A 35 -18.00 -9.23 -7.18
N PRO A 36 -18.32 -9.80 -8.37
CA PRO A 36 -17.82 -9.30 -9.64
C PRO A 36 -18.23 -7.86 -9.96
N ARG A 37 -19.40 -7.43 -9.49
CA ARG A 37 -19.89 -6.06 -9.70
C ARG A 37 -19.10 -5.06 -8.88
N GLN A 38 -18.83 -5.42 -7.64
CA GLN A 38 -17.99 -4.59 -6.76
C GLN A 38 -16.56 -4.51 -7.29
N GLU A 39 -15.99 -5.62 -7.73
CA GLU A 39 -14.65 -5.61 -8.31
C GLU A 39 -14.57 -4.79 -9.60
N ALA A 40 -15.57 -4.86 -10.46
CA ALA A 40 -15.64 -4.05 -11.66
C ALA A 40 -15.70 -2.55 -11.33
N ALA A 41 -16.48 -2.16 -10.33
CA ALA A 41 -16.56 -0.78 -9.85
C ALA A 41 -15.23 -0.32 -9.23
N ALA A 42 -14.60 -1.15 -8.43
CA ALA A 42 -13.29 -0.88 -7.84
C ALA A 42 -12.23 -0.70 -8.92
N LYS A 43 -12.16 -1.60 -9.88
CA LYS A 43 -11.21 -1.53 -10.99
C LYS A 43 -11.40 -0.26 -11.83
N ALA A 44 -12.63 0.06 -12.19
CA ALA A 44 -12.95 1.26 -12.95
C ALA A 44 -12.50 2.53 -12.21
N LEU A 45 -12.70 2.58 -10.89
CA LEU A 45 -12.21 3.69 -10.08
C LEU A 45 -10.69 3.73 -10.02
N MET A 46 -10.04 2.59 -9.75
CA MET A 46 -8.57 2.51 -9.64
C MET A 46 -7.85 2.93 -10.92
N GLU A 47 -8.43 2.67 -12.09
CA GLU A 47 -7.89 3.10 -13.38
C GLU A 47 -7.89 4.62 -13.54
N THR A 48 -8.69 5.35 -12.77
CA THR A 48 -8.79 6.80 -12.81
C THR A 48 -8.05 7.51 -11.69
N ILE A 49 -7.40 6.76 -10.80
CA ILE A 49 -6.64 7.31 -9.67
C ILE A 49 -5.15 7.18 -9.96
N ARG A 50 -4.45 8.29 -9.83
CA ARG A 50 -3.01 8.38 -10.07
C ARG A 50 -2.24 7.82 -8.89
N CYS A 51 -1.23 7.00 -9.15
CA CYS A 51 -0.26 6.62 -8.13
C CYS A 51 0.64 7.85 -7.83
N LEU A 52 0.75 8.20 -6.54
CA LEU A 52 1.44 9.42 -6.12
C LEU A 52 2.98 9.32 -6.25
N VAL A 53 3.52 8.12 -6.24
CA VAL A 53 4.99 7.86 -6.29
C VAL A 53 5.41 7.17 -7.58
N CYS A 54 4.48 6.93 -8.50
CA CYS A 54 4.72 6.25 -9.75
C CYS A 54 4.65 7.27 -10.88
N GLN A 55 5.53 7.19 -11.86
CA GLN A 55 5.64 8.15 -12.95
C GLN A 55 4.40 8.16 -13.87
N GLY A 56 3.30 8.71 -13.39
CA GLY A 56 2.07 8.88 -14.16
C GLY A 56 1.20 7.63 -14.29
N GLN A 57 1.55 6.52 -13.66
CA GLN A 57 0.73 5.30 -13.69
C GLN A 57 -0.49 5.42 -12.79
N SER A 58 -1.59 4.75 -13.17
CA SER A 58 -2.72 4.55 -12.27
C SER A 58 -2.37 3.57 -11.16
N ILE A 59 -3.13 3.61 -10.06
CA ILE A 59 -2.98 2.60 -9.00
C ILE A 59 -3.38 1.20 -9.47
N ALA A 60 -4.16 1.09 -10.54
CA ALA A 60 -4.50 -0.20 -11.15
C ALA A 60 -3.28 -0.87 -11.80
N ASP A 61 -2.35 -0.09 -12.34
CA ASP A 61 -1.25 -0.58 -13.18
C ASP A 61 0.10 -0.58 -12.47
N SER A 62 0.21 0.05 -11.31
CA SER A 62 1.49 0.21 -10.61
C SER A 62 1.76 -0.93 -9.62
N ASP A 63 3.00 -1.40 -9.59
CA ASP A 63 3.49 -2.38 -8.61
C ASP A 63 4.04 -1.74 -7.33
N ALA A 64 4.09 -0.42 -7.23
CA ALA A 64 4.57 0.26 -6.03
C ALA A 64 3.71 -0.10 -4.81
N ASP A 65 4.34 -0.19 -3.64
CA ASP A 65 3.65 -0.55 -2.39
C ASP A 65 2.50 0.40 -2.07
N LEU A 66 2.71 1.70 -2.26
CA LEU A 66 1.66 2.70 -2.06
C LEU A 66 0.46 2.48 -2.99
N ALA A 67 0.70 2.10 -4.25
CA ALA A 67 -0.38 1.77 -5.17
C ALA A 67 -1.18 0.55 -4.68
N GLY A 68 -0.51 -0.45 -4.14
CA GLY A 68 -1.13 -1.61 -3.50
C GLY A 68 -2.01 -1.21 -2.31
N ASP A 69 -1.52 -0.35 -1.45
CA ASP A 69 -2.28 0.17 -0.29
C ASP A 69 -3.51 0.95 -0.75
N MET A 70 -3.38 1.75 -1.77
CA MET A 70 -4.50 2.51 -2.35
C MET A 70 -5.54 1.59 -3.01
N ARG A 71 -5.10 0.53 -3.70
CA ARG A 71 -6.03 -0.50 -4.23
C ARG A 71 -6.80 -1.18 -3.11
N ALA A 72 -6.12 -1.56 -2.04
CA ALA A 72 -6.75 -2.17 -0.87
C ALA A 72 -7.80 -1.24 -0.26
N LEU A 73 -7.48 0.04 -0.10
CA LEU A 73 -8.41 1.05 0.40
C LEU A 73 -9.66 1.15 -0.47
N VAL A 74 -9.50 1.24 -1.78
CA VAL A 74 -10.62 1.31 -2.73
C VAL A 74 -11.51 0.07 -2.60
N ARG A 75 -10.93 -1.12 -2.63
CA ARG A 75 -11.68 -2.37 -2.51
C ARG A 75 -12.41 -2.50 -1.19
N GLN A 76 -11.78 -2.15 -0.08
CA GLN A 76 -12.42 -2.17 1.25
C GLN A 76 -13.63 -1.27 1.30
N ARG A 77 -13.54 -0.06 0.77
CA ARG A 77 -14.64 0.91 0.77
C ARG A 77 -15.76 0.53 -0.18
N ILE A 78 -15.45 0.01 -1.35
CA ILE A 78 -16.45 -0.54 -2.28
C ILE A 78 -17.19 -1.72 -1.64
N ALA A 79 -16.46 -2.64 -1.01
CA ALA A 79 -17.06 -3.77 -0.30
C ALA A 79 -17.97 -3.34 0.86
N ALA A 80 -17.65 -2.23 1.52
CA ALA A 80 -18.49 -1.63 2.57
C ALA A 80 -19.72 -0.89 2.03
N GLY A 81 -19.87 -0.78 0.71
CA GLY A 81 -21.04 -0.14 0.09
C GLY A 81 -20.85 1.34 -0.22
N GLU A 82 -19.66 1.90 -0.06
CA GLU A 82 -19.43 3.29 -0.46
C GLU A 82 -19.49 3.43 -1.99
N PRO A 83 -20.18 4.45 -2.52
CA PRO A 83 -20.21 4.69 -3.95
C PRO A 83 -18.83 5.16 -4.46
N PRO A 84 -18.40 4.76 -5.67
CA PRO A 84 -17.11 5.17 -6.22
C PRO A 84 -16.87 6.68 -6.24
N ALA A 85 -17.90 7.48 -6.50
CA ALA A 85 -17.81 8.93 -6.49
C ALA A 85 -17.41 9.50 -5.11
N ALA A 86 -17.93 8.92 -4.02
CA ALA A 86 -17.58 9.32 -2.66
C ALA A 86 -16.12 8.97 -2.33
N ILE A 87 -15.64 7.81 -2.78
CA ILE A 87 -14.25 7.39 -2.59
C ILE A 87 -13.30 8.33 -3.36
N ARG A 88 -13.63 8.66 -4.60
CA ARG A 88 -12.86 9.64 -5.39
C ARG A 88 -12.81 10.99 -4.69
N ALA A 89 -13.93 11.49 -4.21
CA ALA A 89 -14.00 12.76 -3.50
C ALA A 89 -13.13 12.76 -2.24
N TRP A 90 -13.13 11.65 -1.50
CA TRP A 90 -12.28 11.49 -0.33
C TRP A 90 -10.78 11.53 -0.71
N LEU A 91 -10.39 10.81 -1.76
CA LEU A 91 -9.01 10.81 -2.26
C LEU A 91 -8.57 12.19 -2.72
N ILE A 92 -9.42 12.92 -3.43
CA ILE A 92 -9.16 14.29 -3.86
C ILE A 92 -9.02 15.22 -2.66
N GLY A 93 -9.88 15.09 -1.66
CA GLY A 93 -9.81 15.86 -0.43
C GLY A 93 -8.51 15.63 0.35
N ARG A 94 -7.98 14.41 0.30
CA ARG A 94 -6.76 14.04 1.01
C ARG A 94 -5.48 14.37 0.26
N TYR A 95 -5.46 14.20 -1.05
CA TYR A 95 -4.24 14.29 -1.87
C TYR A 95 -4.29 15.40 -2.91
N GLY A 96 -5.39 16.08 -3.06
CA GLY A 96 -5.60 17.11 -4.06
C GLY A 96 -6.12 16.58 -5.40
N ASN A 97 -6.56 17.49 -6.25
CA ASN A 97 -7.17 17.16 -7.54
C ASN A 97 -6.26 16.33 -8.46
N TRP A 98 -4.97 16.49 -8.31
CA TRP A 98 -3.99 15.77 -9.15
C TRP A 98 -4.06 14.25 -9.00
N VAL A 99 -4.56 13.73 -7.87
CA VAL A 99 -4.71 12.28 -7.65
C VAL A 99 -5.70 11.64 -8.62
N SER A 100 -6.64 12.41 -9.16
CA SER A 100 -7.62 11.91 -10.12
C SER A 100 -7.29 12.35 -11.54
N TYR A 101 -7.31 11.40 -12.48
CA TYR A 101 -7.27 11.74 -13.92
C TYR A 101 -8.54 12.44 -14.39
N ARG A 102 -9.60 12.41 -13.60
CA ARG A 102 -10.88 13.06 -13.82
C ARG A 102 -11.19 14.00 -12.65
N PRO A 103 -10.47 15.12 -12.53
CA PRO A 103 -10.75 16.09 -11.48
C PRO A 103 -12.14 16.73 -11.69
N PRO A 104 -12.77 17.20 -10.62
CA PRO A 104 -14.01 17.97 -10.75
C PRO A 104 -13.75 19.24 -11.55
N LEU A 105 -14.72 19.62 -12.32
CA LEU A 105 -14.70 20.89 -13.07
C LEU A 105 -14.84 22.08 -12.13
#